data_fa7b9719d8ac4a662ce8ad4fcef8c76d
#
_entry.id   fa7b9719d8ac4a662ce8ad4fcef8c76d
#
_cell.length_a   1.000
_cell.length_b   1.000
_cell.length_c   1.000
_cell.angle_alpha   90.00
_cell.angle_beta   90.00
_cell.angle_gamma   90.00
#
_symmetry.space_group_name_H-M   'P 1'
#
loop_
_entity.id
_entity.type
_entity.pdbx_description
1 polymer ?
#
loop_
_entity_poly.entity_id
_entity_poly.type
_entity_poly.pdbx_seq_one_letter_code
_entity_poly.pdbx_strand_id
1 'polypeptide(L)'
;NWFRVKSRLWETALLAVACVLLFRPDFFMDFLVPEYRHLPAKEAVEVAKNLPENGRLVMVIKGMTIEGDDETKTVAVRLGAPSDDGRKRLAEAGLTLSTLGETTQISGVKFGSRAKKSGFEQGWDVARVEVPSGRPTPHWFYLPALALIALVWWVPGLRMPKRERRRRATA
;
A
#
# COMPACT_ATOMS: atom_id res chain seq x y z
N ASN A 1 26.70 25.56 -1.22
CA ASN A 1 25.75 25.29 -0.16
C ASN A 1 26.33 25.63 1.19
N TRP A 2 25.68 26.52 1.91
CA TRP A 2 26.15 27.19 3.11
C TRP A 2 25.13 27.07 4.22
N PHE A 3 25.34 26.13 5.14
CA PHE A 3 24.52 26.17 6.34
C PHE A 3 25.35 26.62 7.56
N ARG A 4 26.49 26.03 7.80
CA ARG A 4 27.42 26.40 8.90
C ARG A 4 28.89 26.46 8.46
N VAL A 5 29.28 25.55 7.56
CA VAL A 5 30.61 25.40 6.97
C VAL A 5 30.40 24.97 5.52
N LYS A 6 31.39 25.17 4.64
CA LYS A 6 31.33 24.69 3.26
C LYS A 6 31.04 23.20 3.26
N SER A 7 29.86 22.81 2.76
CA SER A 7 29.39 21.40 2.77
C SER A 7 30.23 20.54 1.82
N ARG A 8 30.51 19.31 2.24
CA ARG A 8 31.13 18.30 1.38
C ARG A 8 30.07 17.57 0.57
N LEU A 9 30.47 16.97 -0.55
CA LEU A 9 29.56 16.25 -1.45
C LEU A 9 28.74 15.16 -0.73
N TRP A 10 29.33 14.44 0.21
CA TRP A 10 28.64 13.42 0.98
C TRP A 10 27.55 13.99 1.93
N GLU A 11 27.77 15.20 2.48
CA GLU A 11 26.77 15.89 3.32
C GLU A 11 25.56 16.28 2.47
N THR A 12 25.80 16.75 1.25
CA THR A 12 24.73 17.04 0.27
C THR A 12 23.98 15.77 -0.13
N ALA A 13 24.69 14.65 -0.34
CA ALA A 13 24.07 13.36 -0.65
C ALA A 13 23.19 12.87 0.50
N LEU A 14 23.66 12.96 1.75
CA LEU A 14 22.86 12.59 2.92
C LEU A 14 21.60 13.45 3.08
N LEU A 15 21.70 14.75 2.81
CA LEU A 15 20.54 15.64 2.82
C LEU A 15 19.54 15.27 1.72
N ALA A 16 20.03 14.91 0.53
CA ALA A 16 19.16 14.45 -0.56
C ALA A 16 18.41 13.16 -0.16
N VAL A 17 19.11 12.21 0.46
CA VAL A 17 18.46 10.99 1.00
C VAL A 17 17.44 11.33 2.07
N ALA A 18 17.78 12.21 3.02
CA ALA A 18 16.85 12.66 4.05
C ALA A 18 15.61 13.35 3.45
N CYS A 19 15.78 14.15 2.40
CA CYS A 19 14.66 14.75 1.66
C CYS A 19 13.74 13.68 1.07
N VAL A 20 14.29 12.68 0.39
CA VAL A 20 13.46 11.60 -0.21
C VAL A 20 12.74 10.82 0.87
N LEU A 21 13.38 10.51 2.00
CA LEU A 21 12.75 9.82 3.14
C LEU A 21 11.60 10.63 3.76
N LEU A 22 11.71 11.96 3.79
CA LEU A 22 10.67 12.84 4.33
C LEU A 22 9.50 13.06 3.36
N PHE A 23 9.81 13.28 2.08
CA PHE A 23 8.78 13.61 1.08
C PHE A 23 8.06 12.37 0.53
N ARG A 24 8.75 11.23 0.43
CA ARG A 24 8.17 9.97 -0.09
C ARG A 24 8.61 8.77 0.74
N PRO A 25 8.16 8.67 2.00
CA PRO A 25 8.47 7.52 2.86
C PRO A 25 7.90 6.22 2.27
N ASP A 26 6.78 6.29 1.52
CA ASP A 26 6.16 5.16 0.85
C ASP A 26 7.07 4.50 -0.20
N PHE A 27 7.91 5.28 -0.88
CA PHE A 27 8.83 4.75 -1.89
C PHE A 27 9.73 3.63 -1.34
N PHE A 28 10.31 3.84 -0.14
CA PHE A 28 11.14 2.83 0.50
C PHE A 28 10.31 1.70 1.10
N MET A 29 9.12 2.03 1.60
CA MET A 29 8.22 1.02 2.15
C MET A 29 7.73 0.08 1.06
N ASP A 30 7.33 0.58 -0.11
CA ASP A 30 6.86 -0.23 -1.24
C ASP A 30 7.94 -1.17 -1.77
N PHE A 31 9.21 -0.75 -1.70
CA PHE A 31 10.35 -1.59 -2.06
C PHE A 31 10.59 -2.72 -1.04
N LEU A 32 10.38 -2.46 0.26
CA LEU A 32 10.63 -3.43 1.33
C LEU A 32 9.43 -4.36 1.57
N VAL A 33 8.23 -3.80 1.60
CA VAL A 33 6.98 -4.51 1.88
C VAL A 33 5.87 -3.97 0.98
N PRO A 34 5.44 -4.72 -0.03
CA PRO A 34 4.35 -4.29 -0.91
C PRO A 34 3.07 -4.08 -0.10
N GLU A 35 2.26 -3.11 -0.52
CA GLU A 35 1.02 -2.74 0.17
C GLU A 35 0.00 -3.89 0.19
N TYR A 36 -0.03 -4.66 -0.89
CA TYR A 36 -0.95 -5.79 -1.05
C TYR A 36 -0.18 -7.08 -1.32
N ARG A 37 -0.63 -8.16 -0.69
CA ARG A 37 -0.25 -9.51 -1.06
C ARG A 37 -1.20 -10.01 -2.13
N HIS A 38 -0.64 -10.59 -3.17
CA HIS A 38 -1.41 -11.23 -4.23
C HIS A 38 -1.64 -12.69 -3.87
N LEU A 39 -2.90 -13.06 -3.73
CA LEU A 39 -3.32 -14.43 -3.47
C LEU A 39 -4.04 -14.99 -4.70
N PRO A 40 -3.96 -16.32 -4.93
CA PRO A 40 -4.69 -16.95 -6.01
C PRO A 40 -6.20 -16.74 -5.88
N ALA A 41 -6.90 -16.70 -7.01
CA ALA A 41 -8.34 -16.48 -7.06
C ALA A 41 -9.15 -17.47 -6.20
N LYS A 42 -8.69 -18.71 -6.12
CA LYS A 42 -9.32 -19.78 -5.31
C LYS A 42 -9.40 -19.46 -3.82
N GLU A 43 -8.51 -18.61 -3.31
CA GLU A 43 -8.50 -18.21 -1.90
C GLU A 43 -9.48 -17.07 -1.58
N ALA A 44 -10.22 -16.56 -2.57
CA ALA A 44 -11.17 -15.45 -2.40
C ALA A 44 -12.20 -15.72 -1.30
N VAL A 45 -12.70 -16.96 -1.19
CA VAL A 45 -13.70 -17.36 -0.19
C VAL A 45 -13.07 -17.39 1.22
N GLU A 46 -11.84 -17.89 1.33
CA GLU A 46 -11.13 -17.94 2.61
C GLU A 46 -10.73 -16.55 3.09
N VAL A 47 -10.24 -15.71 2.19
CA VAL A 47 -9.98 -14.30 2.49
C VAL A 47 -11.25 -13.60 2.93
N ALA A 48 -12.37 -13.83 2.24
CA ALA A 48 -13.66 -13.25 2.62
C ALA A 48 -14.08 -13.67 4.03
N LYS A 49 -13.81 -14.92 4.45
CA LYS A 49 -14.09 -15.41 5.79
C LYS A 49 -13.27 -14.66 6.86
N ASN A 50 -11.96 -14.45 6.60
CA ASN A 50 -11.00 -13.94 7.60
C ASN A 50 -10.97 -12.41 7.71
N LEU A 51 -11.59 -11.67 6.79
CA LEU A 51 -11.64 -10.21 6.83
C LEU A 51 -12.46 -9.70 8.03
N PRO A 52 -12.06 -8.58 8.66
CA PRO A 52 -12.84 -7.96 9.73
C PRO A 52 -14.21 -7.48 9.24
N GLU A 53 -15.06 -7.04 10.15
CA GLU A 53 -16.32 -6.38 9.82
C GLU A 53 -16.07 -5.13 9.00
N ASN A 54 -16.88 -4.93 7.95
CA ASN A 54 -16.69 -3.86 6.97
C ASN A 54 -15.35 -3.88 6.23
N GLY A 55 -14.61 -4.99 6.31
CA GLY A 55 -13.37 -5.20 5.57
C GLY A 55 -13.60 -5.11 4.06
N ARG A 56 -12.62 -4.57 3.35
CA ARG A 56 -12.64 -4.49 1.89
C ARG A 56 -11.98 -5.72 1.29
N LEU A 57 -12.72 -6.48 0.51
CA LEU A 57 -12.17 -7.52 -0.34
C LEU A 57 -11.84 -6.90 -1.70
N VAL A 58 -10.57 -6.86 -2.02
CA VAL A 58 -10.06 -6.33 -3.30
C VAL A 58 -9.74 -7.48 -4.22
N MET A 59 -10.26 -7.44 -5.43
CA MET A 59 -10.04 -8.47 -6.45
C MET A 59 -9.69 -7.83 -7.78
N VAL A 60 -8.76 -8.44 -8.50
CA VAL A 60 -8.52 -8.12 -9.91
C VAL A 60 -9.33 -9.10 -10.73
N ILE A 61 -10.24 -8.55 -11.51
CA ILE A 61 -11.14 -9.32 -12.39
C ILE A 61 -10.76 -9.07 -13.84
N LYS A 62 -10.93 -10.09 -14.67
CA LYS A 62 -10.72 -10.05 -16.10
C LYS A 62 -11.98 -10.49 -16.82
N GLY A 63 -12.34 -9.83 -17.85
CA GLY A 63 -13.48 -10.19 -18.68
C GLY A 63 -13.48 -9.44 -20.00
N MET A 64 -14.43 -9.78 -20.82
CA MET A 64 -14.63 -9.14 -22.10
C MET A 64 -15.71 -8.08 -21.98
N THR A 65 -15.45 -6.91 -22.53
CA THR A 65 -16.44 -5.83 -22.60
C THR A 65 -17.52 -6.16 -23.63
N ILE A 66 -18.60 -5.39 -23.65
CA ILE A 66 -19.68 -5.52 -24.66
C ILE A 66 -19.13 -5.26 -26.08
N GLU A 67 -18.07 -4.49 -26.19
CA GLU A 67 -17.38 -4.15 -27.44
C GLU A 67 -16.44 -5.25 -27.93
N GLY A 68 -16.19 -6.28 -27.09
CA GLY A 68 -15.33 -7.43 -27.41
C GLY A 68 -13.88 -7.28 -26.98
N ASP A 69 -13.54 -6.23 -26.25
CA ASP A 69 -12.20 -5.98 -25.75
C ASP A 69 -11.94 -6.67 -24.42
N ASP A 70 -10.76 -7.24 -24.27
CA ASP A 70 -10.29 -7.79 -22.97
C ASP A 70 -10.01 -6.65 -22.00
N GLU A 71 -10.72 -6.66 -20.87
CA GLU A 71 -10.54 -5.65 -19.84
C GLU A 71 -10.12 -6.30 -18.51
N THR A 72 -9.23 -5.62 -17.81
CA THR A 72 -8.82 -5.98 -16.44
C THR A 72 -9.13 -4.83 -15.51
N LYS A 73 -9.94 -5.10 -14.47
CA LYS A 73 -10.36 -4.12 -13.46
C LYS A 73 -9.94 -4.57 -12.07
N THR A 74 -9.47 -3.63 -11.27
CA THR A 74 -9.36 -3.82 -9.81
C THR A 74 -10.61 -3.29 -9.14
N VAL A 75 -11.35 -4.17 -8.49
CA VAL A 75 -12.62 -3.87 -7.85
C VAL A 75 -12.58 -4.23 -6.38
N ALA A 76 -13.27 -3.47 -5.54
CA ALA A 76 -13.30 -3.68 -4.10
C ALA A 76 -14.72 -3.69 -3.57
N VAL A 77 -15.10 -4.74 -2.86
CA VAL A 77 -16.41 -4.83 -2.19
C VAL A 77 -16.23 -4.82 -0.68
N ARG A 78 -17.08 -4.07 0.01
CA ARG A 78 -17.16 -4.12 1.48
C ARG A 78 -18.03 -5.30 1.89
N LEU A 79 -17.45 -6.16 2.72
CA LEU A 79 -18.15 -7.29 3.31
C LEU A 79 -18.90 -6.84 4.58
N GLY A 80 -20.00 -7.51 4.86
CA GLY A 80 -20.78 -7.31 6.09
C GLY A 80 -20.11 -7.91 7.33
N ALA A 81 -20.94 -8.24 8.31
CA ALA A 81 -20.50 -8.88 9.56
C ALA A 81 -19.68 -10.15 9.29
N PRO A 82 -18.73 -10.49 10.18
CA PRO A 82 -17.99 -11.73 10.09
C PRO A 82 -18.93 -12.95 10.08
N SER A 83 -18.58 -13.93 9.27
CA SER A 83 -19.30 -15.21 9.18
C SER A 83 -18.30 -16.33 9.03
N ASP A 84 -18.60 -17.48 9.63
CA ASP A 84 -17.78 -18.69 9.50
C ASP A 84 -17.78 -19.27 8.08
N ASP A 85 -18.74 -18.85 7.26
CA ASP A 85 -18.84 -19.21 5.85
C ASP A 85 -18.56 -17.98 4.95
N GLY A 86 -17.39 -17.99 4.30
CA GLY A 86 -17.00 -16.95 3.38
C GLY A 86 -17.91 -16.84 2.16
N ARG A 87 -18.51 -17.95 1.71
CA ARG A 87 -19.48 -17.92 0.59
C ARG A 87 -20.75 -17.19 0.96
N LYS A 88 -21.28 -17.43 2.17
CA LYS A 88 -22.44 -16.73 2.68
C LYS A 88 -22.18 -15.23 2.78
N ARG A 89 -21.01 -14.87 3.28
CA ARG A 89 -20.59 -13.47 3.42
C ARG A 89 -20.48 -12.74 2.08
N LEU A 90 -19.96 -13.43 1.06
CA LEU A 90 -19.93 -12.91 -0.32
C LEU A 90 -21.33 -12.76 -0.90
N ALA A 91 -22.21 -13.76 -0.69
CA ALA A 91 -23.60 -13.72 -1.15
C ALA A 91 -24.39 -12.58 -0.51
N GLU A 92 -24.17 -12.25 0.75
CA GLU A 92 -24.74 -11.07 1.44
C GLU A 92 -24.27 -9.75 0.84
N ALA A 93 -23.02 -9.70 0.33
CA ALA A 93 -22.52 -8.57 -0.45
C ALA A 93 -23.08 -8.55 -1.88
N GLY A 94 -23.76 -9.62 -2.29
CA GLY A 94 -24.36 -9.80 -3.60
C GLY A 94 -23.42 -10.39 -4.64
N LEU A 95 -22.39 -11.14 -4.23
CA LEU A 95 -21.40 -11.76 -5.11
C LEU A 95 -21.42 -13.27 -4.91
N THR A 96 -21.54 -14.01 -6.02
CA THR A 96 -21.43 -15.47 -6.03
C THR A 96 -20.24 -15.85 -6.89
N LEU A 97 -19.33 -16.64 -6.32
CA LEU A 97 -18.15 -17.17 -7.00
C LEU A 97 -18.30 -18.66 -7.26
N SER A 98 -17.88 -19.11 -8.42
CA SER A 98 -17.74 -20.51 -8.81
C SER A 98 -16.29 -20.79 -9.12
N THR A 99 -15.72 -21.82 -8.47
CA THR A 99 -14.33 -22.24 -8.72
C THR A 99 -14.34 -23.56 -9.46
N LEU A 100 -13.72 -23.56 -10.63
CA LEU A 100 -13.52 -24.77 -11.46
C LEU A 100 -11.99 -24.95 -11.64
N GLY A 101 -11.44 -25.94 -10.93
CA GLY A 101 -9.99 -26.17 -10.95
C GLY A 101 -9.21 -24.95 -10.41
N GLU A 102 -8.38 -24.35 -11.24
CA GLU A 102 -7.58 -23.17 -10.90
C GLU A 102 -8.28 -21.84 -11.20
N THR A 103 -9.37 -21.87 -11.97
CA THR A 103 -10.12 -20.68 -12.38
C THR A 103 -11.27 -20.40 -11.42
N THR A 104 -11.40 -19.18 -10.99
CA THR A 104 -12.54 -18.71 -10.19
C THR A 104 -13.29 -17.64 -10.99
N GLN A 105 -14.56 -17.91 -11.24
CA GLN A 105 -15.41 -17.04 -12.05
C GLN A 105 -16.53 -16.44 -11.20
N ILE A 106 -16.96 -15.24 -11.54
CA ILE A 106 -18.12 -14.57 -10.96
C ILE A 106 -19.38 -15.17 -11.59
N SER A 107 -19.98 -16.15 -10.91
CA SER A 107 -21.19 -16.83 -11.37
C SER A 107 -22.47 -16.00 -11.22
N GLY A 108 -22.48 -15.03 -10.30
CA GLY A 108 -23.64 -14.17 -10.09
C GLY A 108 -23.30 -12.88 -9.38
N VAL A 109 -23.96 -11.80 -9.80
CA VAL A 109 -23.95 -10.49 -9.15
C VAL A 109 -25.37 -10.01 -8.95
N LYS A 110 -25.79 -9.88 -7.69
CA LYS A 110 -27.16 -9.46 -7.36
C LYS A 110 -27.38 -7.99 -7.76
N PHE A 111 -28.47 -7.73 -8.48
CA PHE A 111 -28.81 -6.37 -8.89
C PHE A 111 -29.00 -5.44 -7.70
N GLY A 112 -28.48 -4.20 -7.77
CA GLY A 112 -28.56 -3.20 -6.71
C GLY A 112 -27.68 -3.48 -5.49
N SER A 113 -26.96 -4.61 -5.47
CA SER A 113 -26.07 -4.99 -4.37
C SER A 113 -24.80 -4.12 -4.28
N ARG A 114 -24.07 -4.28 -3.17
CA ARG A 114 -22.76 -3.65 -3.00
C ARG A 114 -21.77 -4.11 -4.07
N ALA A 115 -21.77 -5.39 -4.43
CA ALA A 115 -20.91 -5.93 -5.47
C ALA A 115 -21.19 -5.26 -6.84
N LYS A 116 -22.48 -5.14 -7.24
CA LYS A 116 -22.82 -4.48 -8.51
C LYS A 116 -22.40 -3.00 -8.53
N LYS A 117 -22.61 -2.29 -7.43
CA LYS A 117 -22.17 -0.88 -7.29
C LYS A 117 -20.66 -0.71 -7.31
N SER A 118 -19.92 -1.73 -6.92
CA SER A 118 -18.45 -1.74 -6.95
C SER A 118 -17.87 -2.09 -8.32
N GLY A 119 -18.69 -2.44 -9.30
CA GLY A 119 -18.23 -2.74 -10.66
C GLY A 119 -17.97 -4.21 -10.94
N PHE A 120 -18.45 -5.13 -10.07
CA PHE A 120 -18.43 -6.56 -10.39
C PHE A 120 -19.43 -6.90 -11.48
N GLU A 121 -19.00 -7.75 -12.39
CA GLU A 121 -19.82 -8.20 -13.51
C GLU A 121 -19.88 -9.73 -13.56
N GLN A 122 -21.05 -10.26 -13.85
CA GLN A 122 -21.25 -11.69 -14.00
C GLN A 122 -20.53 -12.22 -15.25
N GLY A 123 -19.96 -13.40 -15.15
CA GLY A 123 -19.23 -14.04 -16.23
C GLY A 123 -17.75 -13.68 -16.30
N TRP A 124 -17.30 -12.72 -15.50
CA TRP A 124 -15.89 -12.33 -15.46
C TRP A 124 -15.10 -13.27 -14.55
N ASP A 125 -13.83 -13.48 -14.88
CA ASP A 125 -12.90 -14.31 -14.12
C ASP A 125 -12.18 -13.49 -13.06
N VAL A 126 -12.00 -14.08 -11.88
CA VAL A 126 -11.13 -13.52 -10.84
C VAL A 126 -9.69 -13.92 -11.15
N ALA A 127 -8.85 -12.95 -11.49
CA ALA A 127 -7.45 -13.20 -11.77
C ALA A 127 -6.62 -13.40 -10.49
N ARG A 128 -6.87 -12.56 -9.48
CA ARG A 128 -6.22 -12.63 -8.16
C ARG A 128 -7.00 -11.87 -7.11
N VAL A 129 -6.71 -12.17 -5.85
CA VAL A 129 -7.22 -11.45 -4.69
C VAL A 129 -6.08 -10.62 -4.10
N GLU A 130 -6.36 -9.40 -3.71
CA GLU A 130 -5.40 -8.51 -3.09
C GLU A 130 -5.78 -8.28 -1.62
N VAL A 131 -4.87 -8.65 -0.72
CA VAL A 131 -5.06 -8.52 0.72
C VAL A 131 -4.05 -7.53 1.27
N PRO A 132 -4.46 -6.55 2.10
CA PRO A 132 -3.51 -5.66 2.75
C PRO A 132 -2.42 -6.43 3.49
N SER A 133 -1.17 -6.11 3.24
CA SER A 133 -0.03 -6.86 3.79
C SER A 133 0.20 -6.62 5.29
N GLY A 134 -0.59 -5.74 5.93
CA GLY A 134 -0.40 -5.38 7.34
C GLY A 134 0.92 -4.66 7.61
N ARG A 135 1.46 -3.98 6.59
CA ARG A 135 2.73 -3.26 6.71
C ARG A 135 2.67 -2.19 7.81
N PRO A 136 3.78 -1.95 8.52
CA PRO A 136 3.86 -0.85 9.48
C PRO A 136 3.67 0.49 8.76
N THR A 137 3.26 1.51 9.51
CA THR A 137 3.06 2.84 8.92
C THR A 137 4.37 3.41 8.38
N PRO A 138 4.36 4.05 7.20
CA PRO A 138 5.56 4.62 6.58
C PRO A 138 6.23 5.72 7.45
N HIS A 139 5.55 6.22 8.46
CA HIS A 139 6.06 7.23 9.39
C HIS A 139 7.34 6.82 10.14
N TRP A 140 7.62 5.52 10.25
CA TRP A 140 8.88 5.02 10.83
C TRP A 140 10.12 5.54 10.10
N PHE A 141 10.02 5.87 8.80
CA PHE A 141 11.13 6.45 8.03
C PHE A 141 11.44 7.90 8.41
N TYR A 142 10.58 8.60 9.13
CA TYR A 142 10.90 9.93 9.64
C TYR A 142 12.00 9.91 10.71
N LEU A 143 12.10 8.86 11.51
CA LEU A 143 13.13 8.74 12.53
C LEU A 143 14.54 8.73 11.93
N PRO A 144 14.87 7.82 10.97
CA PRO A 144 16.18 7.85 10.32
C PRO A 144 16.40 9.14 9.51
N ALA A 145 15.38 9.72 8.89
CA ALA A 145 15.51 10.99 8.18
C ALA A 145 15.92 12.13 9.12
N LEU A 146 15.27 12.25 10.29
CA LEU A 146 15.63 13.23 11.31
C LEU A 146 17.05 12.97 11.87
N ALA A 147 17.42 11.71 12.07
CA ALA A 147 18.76 11.35 12.49
C ALA A 147 19.83 11.78 11.48
N LEU A 148 19.57 11.60 10.19
CA LEU A 148 20.47 12.06 9.11
C LEU A 148 20.61 13.59 9.10
N ILE A 149 19.51 14.32 9.26
CA ILE A 149 19.54 15.78 9.35
C ILE A 149 20.34 16.23 10.58
N ALA A 150 20.11 15.64 11.73
CA ALA A 150 20.84 15.94 12.95
C ALA A 150 22.34 15.65 12.80
N LEU A 151 22.70 14.55 12.14
CA LEU A 151 24.07 14.18 11.85
C LEU A 151 24.76 15.22 10.95
N VAL A 152 24.10 15.59 9.85
CA VAL A 152 24.63 16.61 8.92
C VAL A 152 24.72 17.99 9.59
N TRP A 153 23.86 18.28 10.57
CA TRP A 153 23.94 19.50 11.35
C TRP A 153 25.07 19.49 12.38
N TRP A 154 25.34 18.34 13.01
CA TRP A 154 26.31 18.21 14.10
C TRP A 154 27.74 18.01 13.64
N VAL A 155 27.98 17.13 12.68
CA VAL A 155 29.33 16.76 12.21
C VAL A 155 30.13 17.95 11.69
N PRO A 156 29.62 18.88 10.89
CA PRO A 156 30.35 20.07 10.49
C PRO A 156 30.67 21.01 11.66
N GLY A 157 29.81 21.02 12.68
CA GLY A 157 30.04 21.78 13.92
C GLY A 157 31.26 21.33 14.72
N LEU A 158 31.63 20.04 14.63
CA LEU A 158 32.83 19.50 15.26
C LEU A 158 34.12 19.95 14.57
N ARG A 159 34.05 20.34 13.31
CA ARG A 159 35.19 20.80 12.49
C ARG A 159 35.50 22.28 12.64
N MET A 160 34.66 23.03 13.33
CA MET A 160 34.94 24.46 13.57
C MET A 160 36.08 24.62 14.55
N PRO A 161 37.10 25.45 14.22
CA PRO A 161 38.17 25.77 15.17
C PRO A 161 37.57 26.46 16.41
N LYS A 162 38.08 26.13 17.59
CA LYS A 162 37.57 26.61 18.91
C LYS A 162 37.38 28.14 18.98
N ARG A 163 38.15 28.92 18.21
CA ARG A 163 38.01 30.40 18.16
C ARG A 163 36.70 30.87 17.52
N GLU A 164 36.21 30.23 16.49
CA GLU A 164 34.95 30.63 15.82
C GLU A 164 33.71 30.17 16.60
N ARG A 165 33.80 29.04 17.33
CA ARG A 165 32.74 28.61 18.26
C ARG A 165 32.45 29.65 19.34
N ARG A 166 33.49 30.27 19.92
CA ARG A 166 33.33 31.31 20.96
C ARG A 166 32.70 32.59 20.42
N ARG A 167 33.05 33.06 19.22
CA ARG A 167 32.47 34.28 18.64
C ARG A 167 30.98 34.18 18.34
N ARG A 168 30.45 32.99 18.02
CA ARG A 168 29.00 32.80 17.76
C ARG A 168 28.18 32.56 19.03
N ALA A 169 28.78 32.20 20.15
CA ALA A 169 28.12 32.07 21.43
C ALA A 169 27.93 33.41 22.16
N THR A 170 28.55 34.46 21.68
CA THR A 170 28.52 35.81 22.29
C THR A 170 27.85 36.86 21.37
N ALA A 171 27.29 36.48 20.25
CA ALA A 171 26.46 37.26 19.33
C ALA A 171 24.99 36.75 19.33
#